data_67e53e29d59912442faaaa2f0458416b
#
_entry.id   67e53e29d59912442faaaa2f0458416b
#
_cell.length_a   1.000
_cell.length_b   1.000
_cell.length_c   1.000
_cell.angle_alpha   90.00
_cell.angle_beta   90.00
_cell.angle_gamma   90.00
#
_symmetry.space_group_name_H-M   'P 1'
#
loop_
_entity.id
_entity.type
_entity.pdbx_description
1 polymer ?
#
loop_
_entity_poly.entity_id
_entity_poly.type
_entity_poly.pdbx_seq_one_letter_code
_entity_poly.pdbx_strand_id
1 'polypeptide(L)'
;MVPSTFLRSKPVRCLPVLLAALIFAGCGTHTPDQSTAYLQGTAQADSSYYLQQMQQSTNDSKTNWQLLAIRALLKEGKKPQAIDLFNQLPSNLNGAQSRERSLLAVEVKLAQNDFQGAQTLLSKLDPASLEENQLPRYWQAQIDASQGQPSLNLLRALIAQQSLLSLPAQKQKNIDATWKALTAMTKDQANALVINADENVLQGWLDLQRMWFDNRSDPTMLKAGVKDWQTRYPQNPGAKMLPTQLVNMQNYQAASINKIALLLPLNGQAAIFGRTIQQGFEAAKNGAPAVAGSAVPAQVAQAANVAESAVVSPSQAEVTDLTTTNNAQTPVQAPAADQAQTAAPVTAPAAVQAPTPEATSQPAEAPQ
;
A
#
# COMPACT_ATOMS: atom_id res chain seq x y z
N MET A 1 76.56 58.79 -15.83
CA MET A 1 77.47 57.75 -15.37
C MET A 1 76.73 56.52 -15.00
N VAL A 2 76.81 55.51 -15.80
CA VAL A 2 76.16 54.19 -15.66
C VAL A 2 77.28 53.18 -15.61
N PRO A 3 77.22 52.16 -14.75
CA PRO A 3 77.83 50.92 -15.16
C PRO A 3 76.82 49.80 -15.24
N SER A 4 76.90 49.18 -16.38
CA SER A 4 76.33 47.91 -16.77
C SER A 4 76.87 46.75 -15.91
N THR A 5 76.04 45.89 -15.40
CA THR A 5 76.46 44.58 -14.91
C THR A 5 75.73 43.47 -15.66
N PHE A 6 76.51 42.73 -16.43
CA PHE A 6 76.17 41.52 -17.12
C PHE A 6 75.75 40.43 -16.14
N LEU A 7 74.53 39.90 -16.31
CA LEU A 7 74.14 38.65 -15.65
C LEU A 7 74.34 37.48 -16.63
N ARG A 8 75.32 36.68 -16.28
CA ARG A 8 75.79 35.49 -16.94
C ARG A 8 74.79 34.34 -16.69
N SER A 9 74.05 33.96 -17.69
CA SER A 9 73.16 32.79 -17.68
C SER A 9 73.95 31.49 -17.55
N LYS A 10 73.65 30.69 -16.56
CA LYS A 10 74.07 29.29 -16.49
C LYS A 10 72.90 28.42 -16.97
N PRO A 11 73.06 27.65 -18.02
CA PRO A 11 72.05 26.68 -18.42
C PRO A 11 72.25 25.36 -17.68
N VAL A 12 71.16 24.61 -17.55
CA VAL A 12 71.12 23.14 -17.46
C VAL A 12 71.37 22.55 -16.06
N ARG A 13 70.23 22.26 -15.39
CA ARG A 13 70.09 21.08 -14.51
C ARG A 13 68.62 20.71 -14.19
N CYS A 14 67.66 21.11 -15.06
CA CYS A 14 66.22 20.77 -14.81
C CYS A 14 65.71 19.57 -15.63
N LEU A 15 66.52 18.87 -16.40
CA LEU A 15 66.10 17.77 -17.24
C LEU A 15 65.74 16.45 -16.49
N PRO A 16 66.40 16.08 -15.35
CA PRO A 16 66.04 14.84 -14.67
C PRO A 16 64.76 14.90 -13.84
N VAL A 17 64.27 16.11 -13.45
CA VAL A 17 63.07 16.26 -12.64
C VAL A 17 61.80 16.10 -13.48
N LEU A 18 61.80 16.48 -14.73
CA LEU A 18 60.64 16.30 -15.63
C LEU A 18 60.44 14.86 -16.05
N LEU A 19 61.50 14.03 -16.11
CA LEU A 19 61.38 12.62 -16.43
C LEU A 19 60.86 11.79 -15.24
N ALA A 20 61.15 12.20 -14.00
CA ALA A 20 60.62 11.56 -12.79
C ALA A 20 59.12 11.83 -12.59
N ALA A 21 58.60 12.98 -13.03
CA ALA A 21 57.19 13.34 -12.91
C ALA A 21 56.29 12.51 -13.88
N LEU A 22 56.85 12.03 -15.02
CA LEU A 22 56.12 11.20 -15.98
C LEU A 22 56.00 9.74 -15.53
N ILE A 23 56.85 9.28 -14.61
CA ILE A 23 56.75 7.89 -14.09
C ILE A 23 55.67 7.76 -13.01
N PHE A 24 55.34 8.84 -12.31
CA PHE A 24 54.23 8.85 -11.31
C PHE A 24 52.83 9.04 -11.91
N ALA A 25 52.69 9.42 -13.18
CA ALA A 25 51.40 9.54 -13.85
C ALA A 25 50.81 8.22 -14.32
N GLY A 26 51.51 7.09 -14.11
CA GLY A 26 51.10 5.77 -14.54
C GLY A 26 50.46 4.88 -13.46
N CYS A 27 50.45 5.28 -12.20
CA CYS A 27 49.63 4.62 -11.21
C CYS A 27 48.19 5.16 -11.35
N GLY A 28 47.38 4.55 -12.16
CA GLY A 28 45.96 4.75 -12.16
C GLY A 28 45.49 4.56 -10.70
N THR A 29 45.19 5.63 -10.01
CA THR A 29 44.44 5.55 -8.75
C THR A 29 43.09 4.97 -9.09
N HIS A 30 42.98 3.64 -9.04
CA HIS A 30 41.66 3.01 -9.00
C HIS A 30 40.94 3.66 -7.84
N THR A 31 39.88 4.41 -8.13
CA THR A 31 38.98 4.89 -7.10
C THR A 31 38.60 3.68 -6.24
N PRO A 32 38.72 3.77 -4.89
CA PRO A 32 38.35 2.65 -4.04
C PRO A 32 36.96 2.14 -4.41
N ASP A 33 36.80 0.82 -4.49
CA ASP A 33 35.51 0.21 -4.78
C ASP A 33 34.50 0.58 -3.67
N GLN A 34 33.53 1.39 -4.02
CA GLN A 34 32.48 1.84 -3.12
C GLN A 34 31.21 1.01 -3.25
N SER A 35 31.14 0.02 -4.14
CA SER A 35 29.95 -0.74 -4.45
C SER A 35 29.35 -1.42 -3.23
N THR A 36 30.18 -1.96 -2.34
CA THR A 36 29.72 -2.59 -1.07
C THR A 36 29.12 -1.56 -0.13
N ALA A 37 29.75 -0.40 0.02
CA ALA A 37 29.21 0.68 0.86
C ALA A 37 27.87 1.22 0.33
N TYR A 38 27.73 1.34 -0.98
CA TYR A 38 26.45 1.70 -1.60
C TYR A 38 25.38 0.63 -1.41
N LEU A 39 25.74 -0.66 -1.55
CA LEU A 39 24.82 -1.78 -1.38
C LEU A 39 24.27 -1.84 0.05
N GLN A 40 25.13 -1.62 1.04
CA GLN A 40 24.78 -1.63 2.47
C GLN A 40 24.29 -0.27 2.99
N GLY A 41 24.46 0.79 2.22
CA GLY A 41 24.10 2.15 2.62
C GLY A 41 22.68 2.55 2.20
N THR A 42 22.32 3.75 2.64
CA THR A 42 21.06 4.42 2.27
C THR A 42 21.21 5.37 1.08
N ALA A 43 22.43 5.58 0.59
CA ALA A 43 22.71 6.46 -0.55
C ALA A 43 21.93 5.97 -1.80
N GLN A 44 21.30 6.92 -2.46
CA GLN A 44 20.48 6.63 -3.64
C GLN A 44 20.92 7.52 -4.79
N ALA A 45 21.30 6.89 -5.88
CA ALA A 45 21.49 7.51 -7.17
C ALA A 45 20.43 7.00 -8.16
N ASP A 46 20.35 7.58 -9.33
CA ASP A 46 19.49 7.09 -10.41
C ASP A 46 20.05 5.81 -11.05
N SER A 47 19.21 5.13 -11.82
CA SER A 47 19.59 3.89 -12.48
C SER A 47 20.73 4.07 -13.48
N SER A 48 20.84 5.25 -14.11
CA SER A 48 21.89 5.53 -15.10
C SER A 48 23.28 5.54 -14.47
N TYR A 49 23.40 6.13 -13.29
CA TYR A 49 24.64 6.12 -12.52
C TYR A 49 25.07 4.67 -12.18
N TYR A 50 24.16 3.86 -11.64
CA TYR A 50 24.50 2.49 -11.27
C TYR A 50 24.82 1.61 -12.48
N LEU A 51 24.13 1.78 -13.61
CA LEU A 51 24.42 1.09 -14.85
C LEU A 51 25.81 1.46 -15.40
N GLN A 52 26.20 2.73 -15.31
CA GLN A 52 27.53 3.18 -15.72
C GLN A 52 28.61 2.57 -14.82
N GLN A 53 28.43 2.57 -13.50
CA GLN A 53 29.35 1.95 -12.56
C GLN A 53 29.49 0.43 -12.83
N MET A 54 28.37 -0.24 -13.10
CA MET A 54 28.35 -1.66 -13.45
C MET A 54 29.19 -1.96 -14.70
N GLN A 55 29.09 -1.11 -15.74
CA GLN A 55 29.88 -1.30 -16.99
C GLN A 55 31.38 -1.12 -16.77
N GLN A 56 31.78 -0.28 -15.82
CA GLN A 56 33.17 0.01 -15.50
C GLN A 56 33.77 -0.95 -14.46
N SER A 57 32.98 -1.86 -13.91
CA SER A 57 33.36 -2.75 -12.82
C SER A 57 33.42 -4.21 -13.26
N THR A 58 34.11 -5.03 -12.47
CA THR A 58 34.26 -6.48 -12.68
C THR A 58 33.94 -7.24 -11.39
N ASN A 59 33.76 -8.54 -11.48
CA ASN A 59 33.56 -9.45 -10.34
C ASN A 59 32.43 -9.00 -9.40
N ASP A 60 32.65 -9.09 -8.09
CA ASP A 60 31.68 -8.74 -7.04
C ASP A 60 31.21 -7.29 -7.11
N SER A 61 32.12 -6.37 -7.46
CA SER A 61 31.78 -4.96 -7.64
C SER A 61 30.73 -4.77 -8.74
N LYS A 62 30.91 -5.43 -9.89
CA LYS A 62 29.91 -5.41 -10.97
C LYS A 62 28.56 -5.93 -10.51
N THR A 63 28.53 -7.02 -9.75
CA THR A 63 27.31 -7.61 -9.20
C THR A 63 26.64 -6.65 -8.21
N ASN A 64 27.41 -6.00 -7.34
CA ASN A 64 26.87 -5.01 -6.39
C ASN A 64 26.19 -3.84 -7.14
N TRP A 65 26.85 -3.29 -8.16
CA TRP A 65 26.28 -2.22 -8.99
C TRP A 65 25.04 -2.71 -9.78
N GLN A 66 25.04 -3.97 -10.23
CA GLN A 66 23.89 -4.57 -10.90
C GLN A 66 22.67 -4.64 -9.97
N LEU A 67 22.84 -5.09 -8.73
CA LEU A 67 21.79 -5.13 -7.72
C LEU A 67 21.23 -3.73 -7.42
N LEU A 68 22.11 -2.74 -7.28
CA LEU A 68 21.75 -1.34 -7.09
C LEU A 68 21.00 -0.76 -8.29
N ALA A 69 21.42 -1.09 -9.50
CA ALA A 69 20.75 -0.67 -10.73
C ALA A 69 19.33 -1.24 -10.82
N ILE A 70 19.14 -2.53 -10.49
CA ILE A 70 17.81 -3.17 -10.44
C ILE A 70 16.90 -2.43 -9.46
N ARG A 71 17.39 -2.15 -8.25
CA ARG A 71 16.66 -1.41 -7.23
C ARG A 71 16.23 -0.02 -7.72
N ALA A 72 17.13 0.71 -8.35
CA ALA A 72 16.84 2.04 -8.88
C ALA A 72 15.84 1.98 -10.05
N LEU A 73 15.98 1.02 -10.97
CA LEU A 73 15.07 0.81 -12.10
C LEU A 73 13.63 0.51 -11.60
N LEU A 74 13.48 -0.34 -10.58
CA LEU A 74 12.17 -0.62 -9.97
C LEU A 74 11.56 0.64 -9.37
N LYS A 75 12.36 1.43 -8.64
CA LYS A 75 11.92 2.69 -8.03
C LYS A 75 11.51 3.73 -9.09
N GLU A 76 12.19 3.77 -10.23
CA GLU A 76 11.90 4.66 -11.36
C GLU A 76 10.73 4.15 -12.22
N GLY A 77 10.17 2.99 -11.93
CA GLY A 77 9.08 2.37 -12.71
C GLY A 77 9.52 1.74 -14.03
N LYS A 78 10.84 1.60 -14.27
CA LYS A 78 11.43 0.96 -15.47
C LYS A 78 11.41 -0.57 -15.33
N LYS A 79 10.20 -1.12 -15.09
CA LYS A 79 10.00 -2.53 -14.73
C LYS A 79 10.61 -3.54 -15.70
N PRO A 80 10.43 -3.43 -17.05
CA PRO A 80 11.01 -4.41 -17.98
C PRO A 80 12.53 -4.49 -17.86
N GLN A 81 13.22 -3.33 -17.83
CA GLN A 81 14.67 -3.29 -17.72
C GLN A 81 15.16 -3.87 -16.39
N ALA A 82 14.43 -3.61 -15.27
CA ALA A 82 14.74 -4.18 -13.97
C ALA A 82 14.64 -5.71 -13.97
N ILE A 83 13.59 -6.25 -14.59
CA ILE A 83 13.36 -7.70 -14.69
C ILE A 83 14.45 -8.36 -15.54
N ASP A 84 14.76 -7.78 -16.70
CA ASP A 84 15.79 -8.31 -17.59
C ASP A 84 17.15 -8.33 -16.89
N LEU A 85 17.50 -7.24 -16.20
CA LEU A 85 18.75 -7.15 -15.45
C LEU A 85 18.80 -8.11 -14.26
N PHE A 86 17.67 -8.33 -13.58
CA PHE A 86 17.54 -9.29 -12.49
C PHE A 86 17.78 -10.72 -12.96
N ASN A 87 17.26 -11.10 -14.13
CA ASN A 87 17.43 -12.43 -14.71
C ASN A 87 18.88 -12.71 -15.15
N GLN A 88 19.68 -11.65 -15.32
CA GLN A 88 21.12 -11.75 -15.68
C GLN A 88 22.04 -11.81 -14.45
N LEU A 89 21.51 -11.84 -13.23
CA LEU A 89 22.33 -11.96 -12.02
C LEU A 89 23.07 -13.30 -12.00
N PRO A 90 24.36 -13.31 -11.60
CA PRO A 90 25.12 -14.54 -11.48
C PRO A 90 24.52 -15.46 -10.41
N SER A 91 24.79 -16.76 -10.52
CA SER A 91 24.32 -17.76 -9.55
C SER A 91 25.15 -17.78 -8.27
N ASN A 92 26.45 -17.44 -8.36
CA ASN A 92 27.37 -17.42 -7.23
C ASN A 92 27.39 -16.03 -6.59
N LEU A 93 26.56 -15.82 -5.59
CA LEU A 93 26.45 -14.57 -4.84
C LEU A 93 27.04 -14.74 -3.44
N ASN A 94 27.72 -13.72 -2.94
CA ASN A 94 28.09 -13.66 -1.54
C ASN A 94 26.87 -13.41 -0.64
N GLY A 95 27.05 -13.47 0.70
CA GLY A 95 25.93 -13.36 1.64
C GLY A 95 25.14 -12.05 1.53
N ALA A 96 25.82 -10.91 1.37
CA ALA A 96 25.16 -9.60 1.22
C ALA A 96 24.40 -9.50 -0.11
N GLN A 97 25.00 -9.96 -1.19
CA GLN A 97 24.38 -10.00 -2.52
C GLN A 97 23.16 -10.94 -2.54
N SER A 98 23.25 -12.10 -1.85
CA SER A 98 22.16 -13.07 -1.77
C SER A 98 20.96 -12.51 -1.00
N ARG A 99 21.18 -11.77 0.10
CA ARG A 99 20.11 -11.09 0.84
C ARG A 99 19.43 -10.03 -0.03
N GLU A 100 20.22 -9.18 -0.70
CA GLU A 100 19.68 -8.15 -1.59
C GLU A 100 18.91 -8.76 -2.76
N ARG A 101 19.44 -9.82 -3.41
CA ARG A 101 18.75 -10.55 -4.47
C ARG A 101 17.42 -11.12 -3.99
N SER A 102 17.36 -11.66 -2.78
CA SER A 102 16.12 -12.24 -2.23
C SER A 102 15.04 -11.18 -2.05
N LEU A 103 15.41 -10.00 -1.56
CA LEU A 103 14.47 -8.88 -1.41
C LEU A 103 14.06 -8.32 -2.79
N LEU A 104 15.00 -8.17 -3.72
CA LEU A 104 14.71 -7.75 -5.10
C LEU A 104 13.81 -8.75 -5.83
N ALA A 105 13.92 -10.05 -5.57
CA ALA A 105 13.02 -11.06 -6.13
C ALA A 105 11.55 -10.80 -5.74
N VAL A 106 11.32 -10.41 -4.48
CA VAL A 106 9.97 -9.99 -4.02
C VAL A 106 9.51 -8.74 -4.76
N GLU A 107 10.36 -7.72 -4.85
CA GLU A 107 10.03 -6.45 -5.52
C GLU A 107 9.76 -6.64 -7.02
N VAL A 108 10.50 -7.54 -7.69
CA VAL A 108 10.25 -7.94 -9.08
C VAL A 108 8.88 -8.62 -9.22
N LYS A 109 8.50 -9.50 -8.30
CA LYS A 109 7.17 -10.12 -8.29
C LYS A 109 6.06 -9.09 -8.14
N LEU A 110 6.23 -8.12 -7.23
CA LEU A 110 5.30 -7.00 -7.07
C LEU A 110 5.22 -6.14 -8.35
N ALA A 111 6.36 -5.86 -8.98
CA ALA A 111 6.40 -5.13 -10.24
C ALA A 111 5.66 -5.84 -11.38
N GLN A 112 5.61 -7.17 -11.35
CA GLN A 112 4.86 -8.02 -12.27
C GLN A 112 3.38 -8.18 -11.89
N ASN A 113 2.94 -7.58 -10.77
CA ASN A 113 1.63 -7.79 -10.12
C ASN A 113 1.39 -9.26 -9.71
N ASP A 114 2.45 -10.04 -9.54
CA ASP A 114 2.40 -11.40 -8.99
C ASP A 114 2.43 -11.34 -7.45
N PHE A 115 1.32 -10.91 -6.86
CA PHE A 115 1.20 -10.73 -5.41
C PHE A 115 1.31 -12.04 -4.65
N GLN A 116 0.79 -13.13 -5.21
CA GLN A 116 0.89 -14.47 -4.61
C GLN A 116 2.34 -14.97 -4.61
N GLY A 117 3.06 -14.77 -5.70
CA GLY A 117 4.49 -15.07 -5.78
C GLY A 117 5.29 -14.23 -4.80
N ALA A 118 4.98 -12.93 -4.66
CA ALA A 118 5.61 -12.06 -3.67
C ALA A 118 5.37 -12.56 -2.23
N GLN A 119 4.14 -12.91 -1.85
CA GLN A 119 3.81 -13.47 -0.53
C GLN A 119 4.57 -14.77 -0.27
N THR A 120 4.68 -15.65 -1.27
CA THR A 120 5.42 -16.91 -1.16
C THR A 120 6.91 -16.68 -0.92
N LEU A 121 7.51 -15.67 -1.54
CA LEU A 121 8.91 -15.30 -1.30
C LEU A 121 9.09 -14.64 0.07
N LEU A 122 8.19 -13.73 0.45
CA LEU A 122 8.21 -13.05 1.75
C LEU A 122 8.09 -14.04 2.91
N SER A 123 7.29 -15.09 2.79
CA SER A 123 7.15 -16.11 3.84
C SER A 123 8.43 -16.91 4.11
N LYS A 124 9.39 -16.90 3.17
CA LYS A 124 10.69 -17.58 3.27
C LYS A 124 11.82 -16.63 3.70
N LEU A 125 11.54 -15.33 3.75
CA LEU A 125 12.53 -14.31 4.05
C LEU A 125 12.38 -13.86 5.51
N ASP A 126 13.35 -14.23 6.35
CA ASP A 126 13.37 -13.80 7.74
C ASP A 126 13.85 -12.34 7.83
N PRO A 127 13.02 -11.40 8.35
CA PRO A 127 13.42 -10.02 8.53
C PRO A 127 14.63 -9.85 9.45
N ALA A 128 14.88 -10.76 10.41
CA ALA A 128 16.05 -10.72 11.28
C ALA A 128 17.36 -11.00 10.53
N SER A 129 17.29 -11.61 9.35
CA SER A 129 18.46 -11.82 8.47
C SER A 129 18.82 -10.65 7.59
N LEU A 130 17.94 -9.62 7.52
CA LEU A 130 18.12 -8.45 6.68
C LEU A 130 18.95 -7.37 7.36
N GLU A 131 19.65 -6.59 6.54
CA GLU A 131 20.34 -5.38 7.00
C GLU A 131 19.33 -4.28 7.34
N GLU A 132 19.71 -3.36 8.24
CA GLU A 132 18.82 -2.28 8.70
C GLU A 132 18.25 -1.45 7.54
N ASN A 133 19.06 -1.19 6.50
CA ASN A 133 18.63 -0.44 5.31
C ASN A 133 17.66 -1.21 4.40
N GLN A 134 17.51 -2.53 4.56
CA GLN A 134 16.60 -3.39 3.82
C GLN A 134 15.23 -3.51 4.48
N LEU A 135 15.14 -3.34 5.80
CA LEU A 135 13.90 -3.48 6.56
C LEU A 135 12.75 -2.58 6.08
N PRO A 136 12.96 -1.28 5.75
CA PRO A 136 11.88 -0.45 5.23
C PRO A 136 11.28 -1.00 3.92
N ARG A 137 12.11 -1.55 3.04
CA ARG A 137 11.68 -2.16 1.78
C ARG A 137 10.94 -3.47 2.00
N TYR A 138 11.43 -4.29 2.92
CA TYR A 138 10.77 -5.55 3.30
C TYR A 138 9.35 -5.31 3.83
N TRP A 139 9.19 -4.39 4.79
CA TRP A 139 7.87 -4.11 5.35
C TRP A 139 6.95 -3.44 4.33
N GLN A 140 7.48 -2.57 3.47
CA GLN A 140 6.71 -2.02 2.36
C GLN A 140 6.25 -3.11 1.40
N ALA A 141 7.12 -4.06 1.05
CA ALA A 141 6.76 -5.18 0.19
C ALA A 141 5.68 -6.09 0.80
N GLN A 142 5.70 -6.32 2.13
CA GLN A 142 4.64 -7.03 2.84
C GLN A 142 3.30 -6.30 2.74
N ILE A 143 3.31 -4.98 2.89
CA ILE A 143 2.11 -4.14 2.78
C ILE A 143 1.57 -4.20 1.35
N ASP A 144 2.42 -4.03 0.34
CA ASP A 144 2.03 -4.03 -1.06
C ASP A 144 1.50 -5.40 -1.52
N ALA A 145 2.15 -6.48 -1.06
CA ALA A 145 1.72 -7.85 -1.36
C ALA A 145 0.34 -8.20 -0.79
N SER A 146 -0.07 -7.51 0.29
CA SER A 146 -1.38 -7.73 0.92
C SER A 146 -2.54 -7.17 0.08
N GLN A 147 -2.28 -6.26 -0.86
CA GLN A 147 -3.28 -5.54 -1.65
C GLN A 147 -4.38 -4.88 -0.78
N GLY A 148 -4.02 -4.48 0.43
CA GLY A 148 -4.96 -3.91 1.41
C GLY A 148 -5.94 -4.91 2.03
N GLN A 149 -5.80 -6.21 1.76
CA GLN A 149 -6.60 -7.23 2.42
C GLN A 149 -6.23 -7.33 3.89
N PRO A 150 -7.18 -7.18 4.82
CA PRO A 150 -6.90 -7.19 6.23
C PRO A 150 -6.40 -8.57 6.68
N SER A 151 -5.25 -8.58 7.34
CA SER A 151 -4.61 -9.80 7.84
C SER A 151 -3.65 -9.48 8.98
N LEU A 152 -3.32 -10.50 9.79
CA LEU A 152 -2.31 -10.36 10.85
C LEU A 152 -0.95 -9.93 10.30
N ASN A 153 -0.55 -10.47 9.15
CA ASN A 153 0.72 -10.11 8.50
C ASN A 153 0.74 -8.64 8.04
N LEU A 154 -0.37 -8.13 7.50
CA LEU A 154 -0.48 -6.71 7.15
C LEU A 154 -0.37 -5.82 8.38
N LEU A 155 -1.05 -6.16 9.49
CA LEU A 155 -0.99 -5.40 10.74
C LEU A 155 0.45 -5.38 11.31
N ARG A 156 1.11 -6.54 11.36
CA ARG A 156 2.50 -6.64 11.79
C ARG A 156 3.45 -5.80 10.93
N ALA A 157 3.26 -5.85 9.61
CA ALA A 157 4.06 -5.06 8.67
C ALA A 157 3.88 -3.55 8.86
N LEU A 158 2.65 -3.08 9.02
CA LEU A 158 2.35 -1.68 9.27
C LEU A 158 2.93 -1.20 10.61
N ILE A 159 2.81 -2.01 11.67
CA ILE A 159 3.34 -1.70 13.00
C ILE A 159 4.88 -1.64 12.96
N ALA A 160 5.53 -2.60 12.32
CA ALA A 160 6.97 -2.62 12.18
C ALA A 160 7.49 -1.44 11.34
N GLN A 161 6.83 -1.13 10.22
CA GLN A 161 7.16 0.00 9.37
C GLN A 161 7.05 1.34 10.12
N GLN A 162 6.06 1.50 11.01
CA GLN A 162 5.81 2.73 11.74
C GLN A 162 7.06 3.26 12.49
N SER A 163 7.84 2.36 13.08
CA SER A 163 9.07 2.71 13.81
C SER A 163 10.18 3.24 12.90
N LEU A 164 10.17 2.89 11.63
CA LEU A 164 11.18 3.25 10.63
C LEU A 164 10.84 4.56 9.91
N LEU A 165 9.63 5.08 10.08
CA LEU A 165 9.20 6.34 9.46
C LEU A 165 9.69 7.54 10.27
N SER A 166 10.25 8.55 9.60
CA SER A 166 10.72 9.78 10.23
C SER A 166 9.73 10.94 10.12
N LEU A 167 9.05 11.07 8.97
CA LEU A 167 8.18 12.20 8.68
C LEU A 167 6.79 12.05 9.32
N PRO A 168 6.27 13.07 10.01
CA PRO A 168 4.94 13.02 10.65
C PRO A 168 3.81 12.64 9.68
N ALA A 169 3.84 13.17 8.45
CA ALA A 169 2.83 12.84 7.44
C ALA A 169 2.85 11.36 7.03
N GLN A 170 4.03 10.73 6.94
CA GLN A 170 4.16 9.30 6.67
C GLN A 170 3.68 8.48 7.87
N LYS A 171 4.00 8.90 9.09
CA LYS A 171 3.50 8.26 10.33
C LYS A 171 1.99 8.27 10.40
N GLN A 172 1.34 9.42 10.10
CA GLN A 172 -0.12 9.53 10.07
C GLN A 172 -0.72 8.61 9.00
N LYS A 173 -0.16 8.60 7.80
CA LYS A 173 -0.61 7.72 6.72
C LYS A 173 -0.55 6.24 7.12
N ASN A 174 0.52 5.82 7.78
CA ASN A 174 0.67 4.45 8.28
C ASN A 174 -0.34 4.13 9.39
N ILE A 175 -0.57 5.05 10.34
CA ILE A 175 -1.59 4.93 11.39
C ILE A 175 -2.99 4.78 10.78
N ASP A 176 -3.32 5.60 9.79
CA ASP A 176 -4.60 5.53 9.09
C ASP A 176 -4.76 4.23 8.30
N ALA A 177 -3.68 3.73 7.70
CA ALA A 177 -3.66 2.43 7.03
C ALA A 177 -3.85 1.26 8.02
N THR A 178 -3.20 1.32 9.18
CA THR A 178 -3.37 0.35 10.28
C THR A 178 -4.82 0.34 10.75
N TRP A 179 -5.38 1.51 11.00
CA TRP A 179 -6.77 1.65 11.42
C TRP A 179 -7.76 1.14 10.38
N LYS A 180 -7.52 1.47 9.09
CA LYS A 180 -8.32 0.97 7.97
C LYS A 180 -8.29 -0.55 7.88
N ALA A 181 -7.12 -1.18 8.03
CA ALA A 181 -7.00 -2.63 8.02
C ALA A 181 -7.76 -3.27 9.19
N LEU A 182 -7.67 -2.69 10.39
CA LEU A 182 -8.40 -3.15 11.57
C LEU A 182 -9.93 -3.03 11.39
N THR A 183 -10.43 -1.88 10.96
CA THR A 183 -11.87 -1.63 10.83
C THR A 183 -12.50 -2.36 9.64
N ALA A 184 -11.69 -2.86 8.71
CA ALA A 184 -12.14 -3.75 7.64
C ALA A 184 -12.34 -5.21 8.09
N MET A 185 -11.78 -5.62 9.24
CA MET A 185 -12.06 -6.91 9.87
C MET A 185 -13.40 -6.85 10.64
N THR A 186 -14.12 -7.97 10.62
CA THR A 186 -15.24 -8.13 11.57
C THR A 186 -14.72 -8.32 13.01
N LYS A 187 -15.59 -8.15 13.99
CA LYS A 187 -15.25 -8.39 15.41
C LYS A 187 -14.75 -9.82 15.64
N ASP A 188 -15.38 -10.79 14.99
CA ASP A 188 -14.99 -12.21 15.09
C ASP A 188 -13.63 -12.49 14.43
N GLN A 189 -13.37 -11.91 13.26
CA GLN A 189 -12.06 -12.01 12.61
C GLN A 189 -10.95 -11.43 13.48
N ALA A 190 -11.17 -10.27 14.09
CA ALA A 190 -10.18 -9.66 14.96
C ALA A 190 -9.96 -10.46 16.26
N ASN A 191 -11.02 -11.03 16.84
CA ASN A 191 -10.94 -11.87 18.05
C ASN A 191 -10.27 -13.22 17.76
N ALA A 192 -10.31 -13.71 16.53
CA ALA A 192 -9.66 -14.96 16.11
C ALA A 192 -8.16 -14.80 15.84
N LEU A 193 -7.61 -13.58 15.85
CA LEU A 193 -6.18 -13.36 15.65
C LEU A 193 -5.37 -13.90 16.82
N VAL A 194 -4.40 -14.75 16.52
CA VAL A 194 -3.44 -15.26 17.50
C VAL A 194 -2.20 -14.37 17.48
N ILE A 195 -2.04 -13.59 18.54
CA ILE A 195 -0.90 -12.67 18.71
C ILE A 195 0.08 -13.21 19.74
N ASN A 196 1.35 -12.80 19.65
CA ASN A 196 2.38 -13.18 20.61
C ASN A 196 2.28 -12.31 21.88
N ALA A 197 2.78 -12.83 23.00
CA ALA A 197 2.72 -12.15 24.30
C ALA A 197 3.50 -10.81 24.34
N ASP A 198 4.48 -10.63 23.45
CA ASP A 198 5.32 -9.44 23.34
C ASP A 198 4.75 -8.39 22.35
N GLU A 199 3.68 -8.71 21.62
CA GLU A 199 3.05 -7.82 20.62
C GLU A 199 2.12 -6.76 21.27
N ASN A 200 2.61 -6.05 22.29
CA ASN A 200 1.82 -5.06 23.07
C ASN A 200 1.22 -3.94 22.19
N VAL A 201 1.92 -3.51 21.14
CA VAL A 201 1.41 -2.48 20.22
C VAL A 201 0.22 -3.02 19.45
N LEU A 202 0.30 -4.25 18.95
CA LEU A 202 -0.79 -4.91 18.23
C LEU A 202 -1.98 -5.16 19.16
N GLN A 203 -1.74 -5.62 20.39
CA GLN A 203 -2.79 -5.76 21.40
C GLN A 203 -3.52 -4.45 21.65
N GLY A 204 -2.79 -3.35 21.81
CA GLY A 204 -3.37 -2.02 21.96
C GLY A 204 -4.25 -1.60 20.78
N TRP A 205 -3.85 -1.89 19.57
CA TRP A 205 -4.64 -1.65 18.37
C TRP A 205 -5.92 -2.48 18.32
N LEU A 206 -5.87 -3.75 18.69
CA LEU A 206 -7.05 -4.64 18.75
C LEU A 206 -8.03 -4.18 19.84
N ASP A 207 -7.54 -3.72 20.98
CA ASP A 207 -8.38 -3.17 22.05
C ASP A 207 -9.06 -1.86 21.63
N LEU A 208 -8.34 -1.00 20.86
CA LEU A 208 -8.95 0.21 20.31
C LEU A 208 -10.06 -0.13 19.30
N GLN A 209 -9.83 -1.11 18.43
CA GLN A 209 -10.84 -1.58 17.49
C GLN A 209 -12.09 -2.13 18.21
N ARG A 210 -11.90 -2.96 19.25
CA ARG A 210 -13.00 -3.52 20.05
C ARG A 210 -13.81 -2.41 20.71
N MET A 211 -13.13 -1.47 21.37
CA MET A 211 -13.75 -0.30 21.99
C MET A 211 -14.55 0.53 20.97
N TRP A 212 -14.00 0.72 19.78
CA TRP A 212 -14.67 1.45 18.70
C TRP A 212 -15.93 0.70 18.21
N PHE A 213 -15.89 -0.61 17.99
CA PHE A 213 -17.05 -1.39 17.59
C PHE A 213 -18.19 -1.28 18.62
N ASP A 214 -17.84 -1.29 19.90
CA ASP A 214 -18.82 -1.25 20.99
C ASP A 214 -19.43 0.15 21.17
N ASN A 215 -18.74 1.23 20.79
CA ASN A 215 -19.15 2.61 21.07
C ASN A 215 -19.31 3.51 19.83
N ARG A 216 -19.21 2.99 18.62
CA ARG A 216 -19.20 3.81 17.38
C ARG A 216 -20.48 4.60 17.12
N SER A 217 -21.59 4.21 17.72
CA SER A 217 -22.88 4.91 17.63
C SER A 217 -23.09 5.99 18.71
N ASP A 218 -22.21 6.05 19.72
CA ASP A 218 -22.25 7.04 20.79
C ASP A 218 -20.94 7.85 20.83
N PRO A 219 -20.94 9.09 20.29
CA PRO A 219 -19.74 9.94 20.26
C PRO A 219 -19.15 10.25 21.63
N THR A 220 -20.00 10.32 22.68
CA THR A 220 -19.55 10.62 24.04
C THR A 220 -18.82 9.44 24.66
N MET A 221 -19.39 8.25 24.53
CA MET A 221 -18.77 7.01 24.99
C MET A 221 -17.49 6.70 24.16
N LEU A 222 -17.54 6.93 22.86
CA LEU A 222 -16.36 6.78 22.00
C LEU A 222 -15.21 7.70 22.46
N LYS A 223 -15.50 8.98 22.73
CA LYS A 223 -14.48 9.94 23.20
C LYS A 223 -13.89 9.54 24.55
N ALA A 224 -14.72 9.11 25.48
CA ALA A 224 -14.29 8.61 26.79
C ALA A 224 -13.43 7.34 26.64
N GLY A 225 -13.86 6.39 25.81
CA GLY A 225 -13.17 5.14 25.56
C GLY A 225 -11.80 5.34 24.89
N VAL A 226 -11.69 6.28 23.93
CA VAL A 226 -10.39 6.62 23.31
C VAL A 226 -9.46 7.22 24.36
N LYS A 227 -9.92 8.10 25.24
CA LYS A 227 -9.10 8.69 26.29
C LYS A 227 -8.61 7.64 27.29
N ASP A 228 -9.46 6.71 27.71
CA ASP A 228 -9.09 5.58 28.56
C ASP A 228 -8.05 4.68 27.86
N TRP A 229 -8.27 4.35 26.59
CA TRP A 229 -7.33 3.59 25.80
C TRP A 229 -5.95 4.27 25.68
N GLN A 230 -5.89 5.58 25.42
CA GLN A 230 -4.64 6.35 25.40
C GLN A 230 -3.88 6.26 26.72
N THR A 231 -4.60 6.21 27.83
CA THR A 231 -4.01 6.07 29.19
C THR A 231 -3.44 4.66 29.38
N ARG A 232 -4.10 3.63 28.88
CA ARG A 232 -3.64 2.23 28.99
C ARG A 232 -2.50 1.90 28.02
N TYR A 233 -2.48 2.54 26.86
CA TYR A 233 -1.51 2.27 25.79
C TYR A 233 -0.69 3.51 25.36
N PRO A 234 -0.01 4.21 26.29
CA PRO A 234 0.66 5.48 25.98
C PRO A 234 1.81 5.34 24.97
N GLN A 235 2.35 4.13 24.81
CA GLN A 235 3.43 3.84 23.85
C GLN A 235 2.90 3.44 22.47
N ASN A 236 1.62 3.18 22.31
CA ASN A 236 1.04 2.89 21.02
C ASN A 236 1.15 4.13 20.10
N PRO A 237 1.63 3.98 18.86
CA PRO A 237 1.71 5.11 17.93
C PRO A 237 0.38 5.84 17.75
N GLY A 238 -0.73 5.11 17.70
CA GLY A 238 -2.08 5.66 17.62
C GLY A 238 -2.51 6.46 18.84
N ALA A 239 -1.89 6.24 20.03
CA ALA A 239 -2.19 7.04 21.22
C ALA A 239 -1.58 8.45 21.15
N LYS A 240 -0.42 8.57 20.50
CA LYS A 240 0.28 9.84 20.28
C LYS A 240 -0.30 10.62 19.09
N MET A 241 -0.81 9.90 18.10
CA MET A 241 -1.35 10.42 16.85
C MET A 241 -2.55 9.57 16.45
N LEU A 242 -3.75 10.03 16.82
CA LEU A 242 -4.97 9.26 16.56
C LEU A 242 -5.23 9.06 15.05
N PRO A 243 -5.83 7.93 14.66
CA PRO A 243 -6.37 7.76 13.33
C PRO A 243 -7.30 8.90 12.93
N THR A 244 -7.14 9.43 11.73
CA THR A 244 -7.92 10.57 11.21
C THR A 244 -9.43 10.30 11.30
N GLN A 245 -9.86 9.08 11.05
CA GLN A 245 -11.28 8.70 11.17
C GLN A 245 -11.79 8.87 12.61
N LEU A 246 -11.03 8.48 13.62
CA LEU A 246 -11.42 8.64 15.03
C LEU A 246 -11.45 10.10 15.44
N VAL A 247 -10.49 10.92 14.99
CA VAL A 247 -10.50 12.37 15.22
C VAL A 247 -11.75 13.00 14.64
N ASN A 248 -12.14 12.65 13.42
CA ASN A 248 -13.33 13.17 12.77
C ASN A 248 -14.62 12.74 13.50
N MET A 249 -14.70 11.50 13.98
CA MET A 249 -15.84 11.02 14.74
C MET A 249 -15.98 11.71 16.12
N GLN A 250 -14.86 11.98 16.80
CA GLN A 250 -14.86 12.70 18.07
C GLN A 250 -15.26 14.16 17.92
N ASN A 251 -14.96 14.76 16.78
CA ASN A 251 -15.31 16.15 16.45
C ASN A 251 -16.66 16.26 15.75
N TYR A 252 -17.35 15.14 15.55
CA TYR A 252 -18.69 15.14 14.99
C TYR A 252 -19.63 15.87 15.93
N GLN A 253 -20.13 17.01 15.48
CA GLN A 253 -21.25 17.69 16.13
C GLN A 253 -22.53 17.23 15.42
N ALA A 254 -23.42 16.59 16.18
CA ALA A 254 -24.74 16.28 15.65
C ALA A 254 -25.36 17.56 15.08
N ALA A 255 -25.94 17.46 13.91
CA ALA A 255 -26.67 18.60 13.35
C ALA A 255 -27.69 19.09 14.39
N SER A 256 -27.66 20.38 14.68
CA SER A 256 -28.61 20.97 15.62
C SER A 256 -30.04 20.71 15.12
N ILE A 257 -30.89 20.14 15.95
CA ILE A 257 -32.32 19.99 15.64
C ILE A 257 -33.00 21.36 15.38
N ASN A 258 -32.32 22.45 15.76
CA ASN A 258 -32.79 23.82 15.53
C ASN A 258 -32.45 24.36 14.13
N LYS A 259 -31.66 23.61 13.32
CA LYS A 259 -31.32 23.98 11.94
C LYS A 259 -31.54 22.78 11.05
N ILE A 260 -32.66 22.82 10.32
CA ILE A 260 -33.00 21.81 9.32
C ILE A 260 -32.75 22.40 7.93
N ALA A 261 -31.90 21.78 7.12
CA ALA A 261 -31.73 22.13 5.72
C ALA A 261 -32.67 21.28 4.87
N LEU A 262 -33.54 21.93 4.11
CA LEU A 262 -34.47 21.30 3.21
C LEU A 262 -33.94 21.42 1.79
N LEU A 263 -33.51 20.33 1.18
CA LEU A 263 -33.01 20.27 -0.17
C LEU A 263 -34.15 19.89 -1.13
N LEU A 264 -34.70 20.89 -1.84
CA LEU A 264 -35.86 20.71 -2.68
C LEU A 264 -35.56 21.19 -4.11
N PRO A 265 -36.11 20.52 -5.14
CA PRO A 265 -36.06 21.02 -6.52
C PRO A 265 -37.03 22.20 -6.63
N LEU A 266 -36.51 23.45 -6.63
CA LEU A 266 -37.32 24.64 -6.77
C LEU A 266 -37.44 25.14 -8.24
N ASN A 267 -36.74 24.50 -9.17
CA ASN A 267 -36.71 24.77 -10.57
C ASN A 267 -36.99 23.53 -11.43
N GLY A 268 -37.39 23.72 -12.69
CA GLY A 268 -37.70 22.63 -13.61
C GLY A 268 -39.03 21.92 -13.34
N GLN A 269 -39.24 20.75 -13.93
CA GLN A 269 -40.53 20.02 -13.89
C GLN A 269 -40.92 19.59 -12.48
N ALA A 270 -39.96 19.30 -11.59
CA ALA A 270 -40.20 18.89 -10.21
C ALA A 270 -40.42 20.06 -9.23
N ALA A 271 -40.41 21.32 -9.69
CA ALA A 271 -40.52 22.51 -8.85
C ALA A 271 -41.85 22.59 -8.08
N ILE A 272 -42.94 22.03 -8.63
CA ILE A 272 -44.25 22.00 -7.98
C ILE A 272 -44.15 21.15 -6.70
N PHE A 273 -43.55 19.96 -6.76
CA PHE A 273 -43.36 19.09 -5.59
C PHE A 273 -42.46 19.75 -4.53
N GLY A 274 -41.36 20.37 -4.96
CA GLY A 274 -40.45 21.08 -4.05
C GLY A 274 -41.14 22.22 -3.29
N ARG A 275 -41.95 23.01 -3.95
CA ARG A 275 -42.70 24.11 -3.31
C ARG A 275 -43.79 23.60 -2.38
N THR A 276 -44.51 22.55 -2.75
CA THR A 276 -45.54 21.94 -1.89
C THR A 276 -44.95 21.37 -0.60
N ILE A 277 -43.79 20.68 -0.72
CA ILE A 277 -43.05 20.17 0.46
C ILE A 277 -42.56 21.34 1.32
N GLN A 278 -42.03 22.41 0.72
CA GLN A 278 -41.61 23.60 1.45
C GLN A 278 -42.76 24.24 2.24
N GLN A 279 -43.90 24.43 1.59
CA GLN A 279 -45.10 25.00 2.27
C GLN A 279 -45.59 24.12 3.42
N GLY A 280 -45.62 22.78 3.24
CA GLY A 280 -45.99 21.85 4.29
C GLY A 280 -45.02 21.89 5.46
N PHE A 281 -43.71 21.98 5.20
CA PHE A 281 -42.70 22.11 6.21
C PHE A 281 -42.79 23.44 6.97
N GLU A 282 -43.01 24.55 6.28
CA GLU A 282 -43.21 25.85 6.92
C GLU A 282 -44.50 25.92 7.78
N ALA A 283 -45.58 25.32 7.28
CA ALA A 283 -46.82 25.19 8.04
C ALA A 283 -46.62 24.39 9.34
N ALA A 284 -45.96 23.22 9.23
CA ALA A 284 -45.65 22.40 10.41
C ALA A 284 -44.74 23.13 11.40
N LYS A 285 -43.70 23.84 10.90
CA LYS A 285 -42.79 24.65 11.73
C LYS A 285 -43.53 25.76 12.50
N ASN A 286 -44.54 26.36 11.90
CA ASN A 286 -45.34 27.44 12.47
C ASN A 286 -46.50 26.93 13.33
N GLY A 287 -46.57 25.61 13.60
CA GLY A 287 -47.59 25.03 14.47
C GLY A 287 -48.99 24.96 13.87
N ALA A 288 -49.11 25.08 12.54
CA ALA A 288 -50.39 24.84 11.89
C ALA A 288 -50.76 23.36 12.01
N PRO A 289 -52.02 23.04 12.47
CA PRO A 289 -52.46 21.66 12.55
C PRO A 289 -52.40 21.03 11.16
N ALA A 290 -51.94 19.78 11.09
CA ALA A 290 -51.95 19.01 9.85
C ALA A 290 -53.39 18.95 9.34
N VAL A 291 -53.70 19.65 8.27
CA VAL A 291 -55.02 19.60 7.64
C VAL A 291 -55.13 18.25 6.94
N ALA A 292 -55.67 17.28 7.64
CA ALA A 292 -56.01 16.00 7.00
C ALA A 292 -57.11 16.32 5.94
N GLY A 293 -56.74 16.26 4.67
CA GLY A 293 -57.68 16.29 3.58
C GLY A 293 -57.85 17.59 2.80
N SER A 294 -56.83 18.43 2.67
CA SER A 294 -56.84 19.46 1.59
C SER A 294 -56.65 18.76 0.25
N ALA A 295 -57.71 18.78 -0.56
CA ALA A 295 -57.69 18.29 -1.94
C ALA A 295 -56.48 18.89 -2.68
N VAL A 296 -55.66 18.04 -3.21
CA VAL A 296 -54.55 18.42 -4.11
C VAL A 296 -55.16 19.26 -5.26
N PRO A 297 -54.74 20.47 -5.55
CA PRO A 297 -55.23 21.22 -6.70
C PRO A 297 -55.16 20.33 -7.96
N ALA A 298 -56.22 20.38 -8.77
CA ALA A 298 -56.38 19.52 -9.98
C ALA A 298 -55.16 19.48 -10.92
N GLN A 299 -54.34 20.55 -10.88
CA GLN A 299 -53.07 20.64 -11.60
C GLN A 299 -51.99 19.67 -11.07
N VAL A 300 -52.02 19.32 -9.79
CA VAL A 300 -51.03 18.38 -9.20
C VAL A 300 -51.46 16.94 -9.52
N ALA A 301 -52.75 16.63 -9.60
CA ALA A 301 -53.29 15.33 -10.00
C ALA A 301 -52.97 15.01 -11.47
N GLN A 302 -52.97 15.99 -12.36
CA GLN A 302 -52.57 15.80 -13.75
C GLN A 302 -51.05 15.57 -13.91
N ALA A 303 -50.21 16.17 -13.09
CA ALA A 303 -48.77 15.94 -13.08
C ALA A 303 -48.42 14.53 -12.49
N ALA A 304 -49.18 14.08 -11.49
CA ALA A 304 -48.99 12.72 -10.92
C ALA A 304 -49.34 11.60 -11.93
N ASN A 305 -50.41 11.76 -12.74
CA ASN A 305 -50.79 10.79 -13.77
C ASN A 305 -49.79 10.72 -14.94
N VAL A 306 -49.06 11.79 -15.21
CA VAL A 306 -47.98 11.74 -16.22
C VAL A 306 -46.69 11.09 -15.67
N ALA A 307 -46.47 11.17 -14.34
CA ALA A 307 -45.32 10.53 -13.69
C ALA A 307 -45.50 9.01 -13.51
N GLU A 308 -46.74 8.53 -13.32
CA GLU A 308 -47.03 7.09 -13.12
C GLU A 308 -46.86 6.26 -14.40
N SER A 309 -46.88 6.90 -15.58
CA SER A 309 -46.58 6.23 -16.86
C SER A 309 -45.10 6.06 -17.19
N ALA A 310 -44.19 6.57 -16.36
CA ALA A 310 -42.75 6.54 -16.56
C ALA A 310 -41.96 5.75 -15.50
N VAL A 311 -42.62 4.86 -14.74
CA VAL A 311 -41.90 3.94 -13.82
C VAL A 311 -41.37 2.78 -14.65
N VAL A 312 -40.21 2.97 -15.24
CA VAL A 312 -39.34 1.89 -15.70
C VAL A 312 -38.56 1.40 -14.49
N SER A 313 -38.60 0.09 -14.23
CA SER A 313 -37.89 -0.60 -13.14
C SER A 313 -36.42 -0.20 -13.04
N PRO A 314 -35.85 -0.11 -11.83
CA PRO A 314 -34.44 0.21 -11.67
C PRO A 314 -33.58 -0.99 -12.04
N SER A 315 -32.97 -0.98 -13.22
CA SER A 315 -31.80 -1.78 -13.51
C SER A 315 -30.57 -0.90 -13.48
N GLN A 316 -29.70 -1.21 -12.56
CA GLN A 316 -28.27 -0.92 -12.44
C GLN A 316 -27.75 0.34 -13.14
N ALA A 317 -27.40 1.33 -12.34
CA ALA A 317 -26.61 2.49 -12.76
C ALA A 317 -25.14 2.08 -12.92
N GLU A 318 -24.72 1.96 -14.16
CA GLU A 318 -23.33 1.91 -14.56
C GLU A 318 -22.83 3.34 -14.76
N VAL A 319 -21.78 3.71 -14.06
CA VAL A 319 -21.12 5.01 -14.18
C VAL A 319 -20.27 5.00 -15.44
N THR A 320 -20.70 5.67 -16.49
CA THR A 320 -19.87 5.90 -17.68
C THR A 320 -19.28 7.30 -17.66
N ASP A 321 -17.97 7.32 -17.77
CA ASP A 321 -17.09 8.45 -17.96
C ASP A 321 -17.30 9.14 -19.31
N LEU A 322 -17.34 10.47 -19.30
CA LEU A 322 -17.52 11.31 -20.47
C LEU A 322 -16.16 11.60 -21.14
N THR A 323 -15.88 10.96 -22.28
CA THR A 323 -15.04 11.61 -23.28
C THR A 323 -15.53 11.31 -24.71
N THR A 324 -15.75 12.38 -25.40
CA THR A 324 -16.18 12.59 -26.78
C THR A 324 -15.32 11.88 -27.83
N THR A 325 -15.88 11.23 -28.82
CA THR A 325 -15.79 11.64 -30.25
C THR A 325 -16.60 10.72 -31.19
N ASN A 326 -17.24 11.38 -32.15
CA ASN A 326 -18.01 10.86 -33.27
C ASN A 326 -17.31 9.78 -34.13
N ASN A 327 -17.99 8.76 -34.58
CA ASN A 327 -18.35 8.59 -35.99
C ASN A 327 -19.29 7.43 -36.25
N ALA A 328 -20.15 7.64 -37.23
CA ALA A 328 -21.24 6.79 -37.72
C ALA A 328 -20.74 5.50 -38.42
N GLN A 329 -21.50 4.41 -38.33
CA GLN A 329 -22.13 3.71 -39.43
C GLN A 329 -22.82 2.39 -38.98
N THR A 330 -23.97 2.18 -39.53
CA THR A 330 -25.05 1.19 -39.34
C THR A 330 -24.72 -0.19 -39.96
N PRO A 331 -25.68 -1.19 -39.98
CA PRO A 331 -25.57 -2.44 -39.23
C PRO A 331 -25.51 -3.68 -40.16
N VAL A 332 -25.13 -4.85 -39.63
CA VAL A 332 -25.44 -6.13 -40.31
C VAL A 332 -25.77 -7.21 -39.27
N GLN A 333 -26.93 -7.73 -39.41
CA GLN A 333 -27.67 -8.97 -39.12
C GLN A 333 -26.95 -10.13 -38.44
N ALA A 334 -27.67 -10.72 -37.49
CA ALA A 334 -27.51 -12.06 -36.96
C ALA A 334 -27.83 -13.15 -38.00
N PRO A 335 -27.43 -14.41 -37.76
CA PRO A 335 -28.48 -15.43 -37.59
C PRO A 335 -28.24 -16.46 -36.46
N ALA A 336 -29.37 -17.10 -36.18
CA ALA A 336 -29.84 -17.99 -35.16
C ALA A 336 -29.17 -19.39 -35.07
N ALA A 337 -29.26 -19.90 -33.84
CA ALA A 337 -29.67 -21.26 -33.38
C ALA A 337 -29.02 -22.51 -34.00
N ASP A 338 -28.52 -23.44 -33.14
CA ASP A 338 -29.15 -24.75 -32.97
C ASP A 338 -28.57 -25.57 -31.79
N GLN A 339 -29.46 -26.12 -30.98
CA GLN A 339 -29.63 -27.40 -30.29
C GLN A 339 -28.46 -28.17 -29.64
N ALA A 340 -28.60 -28.36 -28.38
CA ALA A 340 -28.81 -29.60 -27.59
C ALA A 340 -27.99 -30.87 -27.95
N GLN A 341 -27.32 -31.42 -26.91
CA GLN A 341 -27.51 -32.86 -26.52
C GLN A 341 -26.68 -33.21 -25.26
N THR A 342 -27.39 -33.59 -24.24
CA THR A 342 -27.27 -34.72 -23.29
C THR A 342 -25.95 -35.54 -23.29
N ALA A 343 -25.37 -35.78 -22.12
CA ALA A 343 -25.15 -37.14 -21.58
C ALA A 343 -24.58 -37.10 -20.15
N ALA A 344 -25.00 -38.08 -19.40
CA ALA A 344 -24.90 -38.32 -17.98
C ALA A 344 -23.55 -38.99 -17.53
N PRO A 345 -23.43 -39.51 -16.30
CA PRO A 345 -22.34 -39.25 -15.34
C PRO A 345 -21.32 -40.38 -15.30
N VAL A 346 -20.08 -40.08 -14.88
CA VAL A 346 -19.07 -41.10 -14.61
C VAL A 346 -18.59 -41.00 -13.17
N THR A 347 -18.87 -42.03 -12.46
CA THR A 347 -18.33 -42.64 -11.24
C THR A 347 -17.04 -42.10 -10.62
N ALA A 348 -17.11 -41.95 -9.30
CA ALA A 348 -15.99 -41.83 -8.37
C ALA A 348 -15.14 -43.11 -8.29
N PRO A 349 -13.85 -43.02 -8.00
CA PRO A 349 -13.12 -44.13 -7.41
C PRO A 349 -12.73 -43.87 -5.93
N ALA A 350 -12.84 -44.93 -5.25
CA ALA A 350 -12.60 -45.37 -3.88
C ALA A 350 -11.52 -44.69 -3.05
N ALA A 351 -11.84 -44.60 -1.75
CA ALA A 351 -10.98 -44.32 -0.63
C ALA A 351 -9.83 -45.35 -0.53
N VAL A 352 -8.61 -44.81 -0.28
CA VAL A 352 -7.48 -45.62 0.18
C VAL A 352 -7.24 -45.29 1.64
N GLN A 353 -7.26 -46.37 2.45
CA GLN A 353 -7.08 -46.42 3.91
C GLN A 353 -5.67 -45.98 4.33
N ALA A 354 -5.60 -45.27 5.46
CA ALA A 354 -4.38 -44.97 6.19
C ALA A 354 -3.86 -46.21 6.93
N PRO A 355 -2.54 -46.38 7.07
CA PRO A 355 -1.99 -47.37 7.99
C PRO A 355 -1.83 -46.83 9.41
N THR A 356 -2.21 -47.64 10.37
CA THR A 356 -2.11 -47.53 11.83
C THR A 356 -0.66 -47.55 12.28
N PRO A 357 -0.24 -46.75 13.28
CA PRO A 357 1.09 -46.93 13.89
C PRO A 357 1.12 -48.04 14.93
N GLU A 358 2.09 -48.89 14.79
CA GLU A 358 2.42 -49.99 15.68
C GLU A 358 3.28 -49.48 16.84
N ALA A 359 2.87 -49.82 18.06
CA ALA A 359 3.57 -49.53 19.31
C ALA A 359 4.71 -50.51 19.49
N THR A 360 5.92 -50.03 19.79
CA THR A 360 6.97 -50.86 20.37
C THR A 360 7.61 -50.17 21.56
N SER A 361 7.55 -50.90 22.64
CA SER A 361 7.95 -50.73 24.02
C SER A 361 9.41 -50.36 24.24
N GLN A 362 9.63 -49.58 25.32
CA GLN A 362 10.88 -49.40 26.08
C GLN A 362 11.50 -50.76 26.59
N PRO A 363 12.81 -50.75 26.95
CA PRO A 363 13.10 -50.59 28.36
C PRO A 363 14.26 -49.65 28.73
N ALA A 364 14.19 -49.19 29.97
CA ALA A 364 15.10 -48.39 30.75
C ALA A 364 16.44 -49.06 31.05
N GLU A 365 17.51 -48.30 31.19
CA GLU A 365 18.57 -48.53 32.16
C GLU A 365 19.42 -47.26 32.39
N ALA A 366 19.49 -46.80 33.62
CA ALA A 366 20.55 -46.03 34.26
C ALA A 366 21.25 -46.97 35.24
N PRO A 367 22.37 -46.69 35.94
CA PRO A 367 23.20 -45.50 36.05
C PRO A 367 24.72 -45.81 36.07
N GLN A 368 25.58 -44.83 35.91
CA GLN A 368 26.70 -44.48 36.82
C GLN A 368 27.36 -43.16 36.36
#